data_a6e262c2278c3efefeb748deb006fa6c
#
_entry.id   a6e262c2278c3efefeb748deb006fa6c
#
_cell.length_a   1.000
_cell.length_b   1.000
_cell.length_c   1.000
_cell.angle_alpha   90.00
_cell.angle_beta   90.00
_cell.angle_gamma   90.00
#
_symmetry.space_group_name_H-M   'P 1'
#
loop_
_entity.id
_entity.type
_entity.pdbx_description
1 polymer ?
#
loop_
_entity_poly.entity_id
_entity_poly.type
_entity_poly.pdbx_seq_one_letter_code
_entity_poly.pdbx_strand_id
1 'polypeptide(L)'
;MTGTKDLFNSICSMDNLYRAYQNAKSGKGWYKEVKQIEKRPFYYLAGLQYMLKNHLFKTSEYEIFILNEGKKKRDVYKLPFFPDRIAQWAILQVIEPFLVANMTADTYSAIPGKGIQPIVNDLRGYYKTKRVDGKKKSVWVPSILLSDEENTRYCYKIDLHHYYQSINHEVLKQKFRKVFKDPELLWLLDEIVDSINTATEEDLIELSLSGEIEVDPNTGIPIGNYMSQYSGNFYLSSFDHWVKEELHVKHYYRYMDDVVIFASSKEELHEIHRKVTAYTRDYLHLNIKGNYQIFPTKVRGVDFVGYRFFGEYTLLRKSTAINFKRKMRACRKKMENNIPPTYSEWSSFNSYKGWLGNCDSYRLFKKYMEPLIEYMQNYYEREVKDHGEVYKCYVQCG
;
A
#
# COMPACT_ATOMS: atom_id res chain seq x y z
N MET A 1 -11.29 27.04 -7.57
CA MET A 1 -10.94 26.15 -6.42
C MET A 1 -11.65 26.59 -5.13
N THR A 2 -12.98 26.66 -5.18
CA THR A 2 -13.85 27.04 -4.04
C THR A 2 -14.19 25.86 -3.13
N GLY A 3 -13.86 24.61 -3.51
CA GLY A 3 -14.30 23.39 -2.83
C GLY A 3 -13.49 22.92 -1.62
N THR A 4 -12.39 23.60 -1.23
CA THR A 4 -11.52 23.14 -0.13
C THR A 4 -11.68 23.92 1.18
N LYS A 5 -12.66 24.84 1.25
CA LYS A 5 -12.83 25.75 2.40
C LYS A 5 -13.88 25.31 3.42
N ASP A 6 -14.70 24.31 3.13
CA ASP A 6 -15.82 23.88 4.00
C ASP A 6 -15.98 22.34 3.99
N LEU A 7 -14.84 21.65 4.05
CA LEU A 7 -14.80 20.19 4.06
C LEU A 7 -15.16 19.62 5.44
N PHE A 8 -14.82 20.35 6.50
CA PHE A 8 -15.05 19.92 7.87
C PHE A 8 -16.54 19.69 8.17
N ASN A 9 -17.42 20.59 7.72
CA ASN A 9 -18.85 20.37 7.88
C ASN A 9 -19.35 19.11 7.15
N SER A 10 -18.79 18.83 5.98
CA SER A 10 -19.07 17.59 5.25
C SER A 10 -18.59 16.36 6.02
N ILE A 11 -17.40 16.42 6.64
CA ILE A 11 -16.85 15.35 7.49
C ILE A 11 -17.77 15.10 8.68
N CYS A 12 -18.24 16.16 9.34
CA CYS A 12 -19.11 16.12 10.51
C CYS A 12 -20.57 15.81 10.22
N SER A 13 -20.99 15.74 8.94
CA SER A 13 -22.40 15.44 8.61
C SER A 13 -22.78 14.03 9.06
N MET A 14 -24.01 13.86 9.54
CA MET A 14 -24.48 12.54 10.04
C MET A 14 -24.47 11.48 8.94
N ASP A 15 -24.80 11.86 7.70
CA ASP A 15 -24.76 10.95 6.55
C ASP A 15 -23.33 10.46 6.26
N ASN A 16 -22.33 11.35 6.37
CA ASN A 16 -20.95 11.00 6.20
C ASN A 16 -20.44 10.09 7.34
N LEU A 17 -20.77 10.42 8.58
CA LEU A 17 -20.42 9.61 9.75
C LEU A 17 -21.05 8.21 9.70
N TYR A 18 -22.31 8.12 9.24
CA TYR A 18 -22.97 6.84 9.06
C TYR A 18 -22.31 5.99 7.97
N ARG A 19 -21.96 6.58 6.81
CA ARG A 19 -21.19 5.89 5.76
C ARG A 19 -19.82 5.45 6.29
N ALA A 20 -19.14 6.31 7.04
CA ALA A 20 -17.85 6.01 7.65
C ALA A 20 -17.95 4.81 8.61
N TYR A 21 -18.98 4.75 9.43
CA TYR A 21 -19.27 3.60 10.28
C TYR A 21 -19.48 2.32 9.46
N GLN A 22 -20.28 2.36 8.39
CA GLN A 22 -20.52 1.20 7.52
C GLN A 22 -19.22 0.71 6.87
N ASN A 23 -18.39 1.63 6.36
CA ASN A 23 -17.10 1.31 5.78
C ASN A 23 -16.13 0.73 6.83
N ALA A 24 -16.04 1.34 8.00
CA ALA A 24 -15.17 0.90 9.08
C ALA A 24 -15.51 -0.51 9.59
N LYS A 25 -16.80 -0.88 9.65
CA LYS A 25 -17.25 -2.19 10.12
C LYS A 25 -17.16 -3.30 9.08
N SER A 26 -16.98 -2.95 7.80
CA SER A 26 -16.89 -3.96 6.72
C SER A 26 -15.83 -5.01 7.04
N GLY A 27 -16.21 -6.29 7.04
CA GLY A 27 -15.35 -7.40 7.41
C GLY A 27 -14.98 -7.50 8.91
N LYS A 28 -15.60 -6.68 9.79
CA LYS A 28 -15.30 -6.64 11.24
C LYS A 28 -16.52 -6.81 12.15
N GLY A 29 -17.65 -7.24 11.61
CA GLY A 29 -18.90 -7.42 12.36
C GLY A 29 -18.82 -8.38 13.56
N TRP A 30 -17.77 -9.20 13.62
CA TRP A 30 -17.51 -10.10 14.74
C TRP A 30 -16.80 -9.43 15.93
N TYR A 31 -16.23 -8.22 15.79
CA TYR A 31 -15.58 -7.49 16.88
C TYR A 31 -16.61 -7.11 17.96
N LYS A 32 -16.25 -7.28 19.23
CA LYS A 32 -17.12 -6.92 20.37
C LYS A 32 -17.53 -5.46 20.33
N GLU A 33 -16.58 -4.56 20.02
CA GLU A 33 -16.81 -3.11 19.88
C GLU A 33 -17.85 -2.82 18.79
N VAL A 34 -17.73 -3.46 17.61
CA VAL A 34 -18.68 -3.27 16.51
C VAL A 34 -20.08 -3.72 16.92
N LYS A 35 -20.22 -4.91 17.53
CA LYS A 35 -21.50 -5.42 18.03
C LYS A 35 -22.15 -4.52 19.09
N GLN A 36 -21.34 -3.86 19.90
CA GLN A 36 -21.83 -2.92 20.90
C GLN A 36 -22.39 -1.67 20.23
N ILE A 37 -21.68 -1.10 19.25
CA ILE A 37 -22.10 0.09 18.53
C ILE A 37 -23.34 -0.19 17.66
N GLU A 38 -23.45 -1.37 17.07
CA GLU A 38 -24.61 -1.79 16.27
C GLU A 38 -25.94 -1.74 17.04
N LYS A 39 -25.92 -1.84 18.36
CA LYS A 39 -27.13 -1.73 19.18
C LYS A 39 -27.73 -0.32 19.18
N ARG A 40 -26.89 0.72 19.07
CA ARG A 40 -27.30 2.14 19.12
C ARG A 40 -26.36 3.00 18.28
N PRO A 41 -26.24 2.78 16.95
CA PRO A 41 -25.23 3.42 16.13
C PRO A 41 -25.35 4.95 16.13
N PHE A 42 -26.56 5.48 16.03
CA PHE A 42 -26.77 6.94 16.01
C PHE A 42 -26.40 7.62 17.33
N TYR A 43 -26.47 6.93 18.46
CA TYR A 43 -26.00 7.46 19.74
C TYR A 43 -24.49 7.70 19.71
N TYR A 44 -23.71 6.72 19.24
CA TYR A 44 -22.26 6.84 19.10
C TYR A 44 -21.88 7.88 18.04
N LEU A 45 -22.56 7.91 16.89
CA LEU A 45 -22.28 8.86 15.82
C LEU A 45 -22.62 10.30 16.23
N ALA A 46 -23.69 10.53 16.97
CA ALA A 46 -24.00 11.84 17.54
C ALA A 46 -22.92 12.29 18.54
N GLY A 47 -22.44 11.36 19.38
CA GLY A 47 -21.30 11.62 20.27
C GLY A 47 -20.02 12.00 19.51
N LEU A 48 -19.69 11.27 18.45
CA LEU A 48 -18.53 11.61 17.59
C LEU A 48 -18.72 12.97 16.91
N GLN A 49 -19.90 13.24 16.34
CA GLN A 49 -20.23 14.54 15.75
C GLN A 49 -20.03 15.69 16.75
N TYR A 50 -20.51 15.49 17.98
CA TYR A 50 -20.34 16.47 19.05
C TYR A 50 -18.86 16.70 19.39
N MET A 51 -18.07 15.62 19.54
CA MET A 51 -16.64 15.73 19.80
C MET A 51 -15.90 16.48 18.68
N LEU A 52 -16.19 16.20 17.42
CA LEU A 52 -15.57 16.86 16.28
C LEU A 52 -15.93 18.35 16.27
N LYS A 53 -17.23 18.70 16.29
CA LYS A 53 -17.71 20.07 16.19
C LYS A 53 -17.30 20.99 17.35
N ASN A 54 -16.99 20.42 18.51
CA ASN A 54 -16.58 21.17 19.70
C ASN A 54 -15.08 21.06 20.00
N HIS A 55 -14.26 20.55 19.05
CA HIS A 55 -12.81 20.35 19.22
C HIS A 55 -12.45 19.48 20.43
N LEU A 56 -13.30 18.54 20.78
CA LEU A 56 -13.10 17.59 21.89
C LEU A 56 -12.54 16.25 21.41
N PHE A 57 -12.43 16.07 20.10
CA PHE A 57 -11.83 14.87 19.54
C PHE A 57 -10.33 14.85 19.84
N LYS A 58 -9.88 13.75 20.43
CA LYS A 58 -8.47 13.40 20.58
C LYS A 58 -8.30 11.96 20.16
N THR A 59 -7.21 11.68 19.45
CA THR A 59 -6.86 10.32 19.09
C THR A 59 -6.62 9.49 20.34
N SER A 60 -7.25 8.33 20.43
CA SER A 60 -7.10 7.42 21.56
C SER A 60 -5.69 6.85 21.66
N GLU A 61 -5.34 6.29 22.81
CA GLU A 61 -4.09 5.56 23.00
C GLU A 61 -4.00 4.37 22.04
N TYR A 62 -2.81 4.15 21.48
CA TYR A 62 -2.55 3.06 20.57
C TYR A 62 -2.24 1.77 21.32
N GLU A 63 -2.89 0.68 20.91
CA GLU A 63 -2.48 -0.67 21.25
C GLU A 63 -1.41 -1.13 20.26
N ILE A 64 -0.19 -1.38 20.75
CA ILE A 64 0.94 -1.77 19.91
C ILE A 64 1.13 -3.27 19.96
N PHE A 65 1.24 -3.92 18.81
CA PHE A 65 1.56 -5.35 18.72
C PHE A 65 2.57 -5.62 17.61
N ILE A 66 3.41 -6.63 17.84
CA ILE A 66 4.49 -7.00 16.92
C ILE A 66 3.96 -7.98 15.87
N LEU A 67 4.00 -7.56 14.60
CA LEU A 67 3.74 -8.46 13.47
C LEU A 67 5.04 -9.09 12.98
N ASN A 68 5.11 -10.43 13.03
CA ASN A 68 6.26 -11.18 12.54
C ASN A 68 6.09 -11.52 11.04
N GLU A 69 6.79 -10.81 10.17
CA GLU A 69 6.85 -11.08 8.73
C GLU A 69 8.15 -11.81 8.35
N GLY A 70 8.19 -13.09 8.57
CA GLY A 70 9.39 -13.92 8.32
C GLY A 70 10.52 -13.56 9.27
N LYS A 71 11.55 -12.85 8.79
CA LYS A 71 12.68 -12.38 9.63
C LYS A 71 12.51 -10.96 10.13
N LYS A 72 11.53 -10.21 9.61
CA LYS A 72 11.26 -8.83 10.01
C LYS A 72 10.19 -8.80 11.08
N LYS A 73 10.39 -7.97 12.09
CA LYS A 73 9.39 -7.60 13.08
C LYS A 73 8.92 -6.20 12.74
N ARG A 74 7.62 -5.96 12.83
CA ARG A 74 7.03 -4.63 12.62
C ARG A 74 6.08 -4.32 13.74
N ASP A 75 6.20 -3.15 14.30
CA ASP A 75 5.22 -2.62 15.24
C ASP A 75 4.00 -2.15 14.46
N VAL A 76 2.84 -2.67 14.82
CA VAL A 76 1.56 -2.29 14.25
C VAL A 76 0.75 -1.60 15.34
N TYR A 77 0.26 -0.42 15.01
CA TYR A 77 -0.43 0.49 15.91
C TYR A 77 -1.93 0.43 15.66
N LYS A 78 -2.65 -0.11 16.60
CA LYS A 78 -4.09 -0.30 16.51
C LYS A 78 -4.82 0.75 17.33
N LEU A 79 -5.80 1.40 16.72
CA LEU A 79 -6.76 2.27 17.38
C LEU A 79 -8.08 1.55 17.66
N PRO A 80 -8.83 1.97 18.68
CA PRO A 80 -10.19 1.53 18.93
C PRO A 80 -11.07 1.71 17.68
N PHE A 81 -12.14 0.91 17.62
CA PHE A 81 -13.09 1.08 16.53
C PHE A 81 -13.85 2.42 16.66
N PHE A 82 -14.22 2.79 17.88
CA PHE A 82 -14.83 4.08 18.23
C PHE A 82 -13.94 4.81 19.24
N PRO A 83 -13.68 6.10 19.06
CA PRO A 83 -14.16 6.98 17.97
C PRO A 83 -13.27 6.91 16.71
N ASP A 84 -12.04 6.46 16.82
CA ASP A 84 -10.93 6.74 15.92
C ASP A 84 -11.11 6.19 14.51
N ARG A 85 -11.43 4.89 14.37
CA ARG A 85 -11.58 4.31 13.02
C ARG A 85 -12.74 4.93 12.25
N ILE A 86 -13.83 5.27 12.95
CA ILE A 86 -14.96 5.95 12.30
C ILE A 86 -14.55 7.37 11.90
N ALA A 87 -13.84 8.10 12.77
CA ALA A 87 -13.34 9.43 12.47
C ALA A 87 -12.40 9.43 11.26
N GLN A 88 -11.40 8.52 11.22
CA GLN A 88 -10.48 8.41 10.10
C GLN A 88 -11.18 8.07 8.78
N TRP A 89 -12.20 7.20 8.79
CA TRP A 89 -13.02 6.94 7.62
C TRP A 89 -13.84 8.16 7.20
N ALA A 90 -14.42 8.88 8.16
CA ALA A 90 -15.20 10.09 7.89
C ALA A 90 -14.36 11.18 7.23
N ILE A 91 -13.11 11.33 7.66
CA ILE A 91 -12.15 12.25 7.06
C ILE A 91 -11.78 11.80 5.66
N LEU A 92 -11.27 10.56 5.52
CA LEU A 92 -10.72 10.08 4.26
C LEU A 92 -11.74 10.07 3.13
N GLN A 93 -12.96 9.62 3.36
CA GLN A 93 -13.97 9.60 2.28
C GLN A 93 -14.38 10.98 1.76
N VAL A 94 -14.00 12.07 2.46
CA VAL A 94 -14.17 13.45 2.02
C VAL A 94 -12.89 14.00 1.38
N ILE A 95 -11.70 13.74 1.96
CA ILE A 95 -10.45 14.35 1.48
C ILE A 95 -9.70 13.50 0.45
N GLU A 96 -9.99 12.20 0.34
CA GLU A 96 -9.33 11.28 -0.60
C GLU A 96 -9.25 11.80 -2.03
N PRO A 97 -10.33 12.32 -2.65
CA PRO A 97 -10.27 12.85 -4.02
C PRO A 97 -9.22 13.94 -4.20
N PHE A 98 -9.07 14.81 -3.19
CA PHE A 98 -8.08 15.90 -3.20
C PHE A 98 -6.65 15.38 -3.04
N LEU A 99 -6.44 14.40 -2.17
CA LEU A 99 -5.13 13.76 -1.98
C LEU A 99 -4.71 13.04 -3.27
N VAL A 100 -5.60 12.25 -3.86
CA VAL A 100 -5.34 11.49 -5.08
C VAL A 100 -5.09 12.42 -6.28
N ALA A 101 -5.80 13.55 -6.38
CA ALA A 101 -5.57 14.55 -7.43
C ALA A 101 -4.18 15.21 -7.36
N ASN A 102 -3.53 15.18 -6.20
CA ASN A 102 -2.16 15.67 -6.00
C ASN A 102 -1.09 14.58 -6.19
N MET A 103 -1.47 13.36 -6.55
CA MET A 103 -0.55 12.25 -6.82
C MET A 103 -0.38 12.07 -8.32
N THR A 104 0.79 11.62 -8.76
CA THR A 104 1.04 11.33 -10.18
C THR A 104 0.35 10.05 -10.64
N ALA A 105 0.28 9.86 -11.96
CA ALA A 105 -0.23 8.62 -12.54
C ALA A 105 0.62 7.39 -12.13
N ASP A 106 1.90 7.61 -11.86
CA ASP A 106 2.90 6.58 -11.55
C ASP A 106 2.99 6.24 -10.06
N THR A 107 2.08 6.80 -9.22
CA THR A 107 1.90 6.44 -7.81
C THR A 107 0.91 5.28 -7.69
N TYR A 108 1.34 4.19 -7.08
CA TYR A 108 0.55 2.97 -6.90
C TYR A 108 0.45 2.61 -5.41
N SER A 109 -0.44 1.65 -5.09
CA SER A 109 -0.77 1.24 -3.71
C SER A 109 -1.68 2.19 -2.96
N ALA A 110 -2.56 1.62 -2.15
CA ALA A 110 -3.55 2.33 -1.32
C ALA A 110 -4.40 3.39 -2.04
N ILE A 111 -4.45 3.35 -3.37
CA ILE A 111 -5.28 4.20 -4.21
C ILE A 111 -6.29 3.32 -4.93
N PRO A 112 -7.60 3.63 -4.91
CA PRO A 112 -8.61 2.86 -5.61
C PRO A 112 -8.26 2.66 -7.09
N GLY A 113 -8.29 1.41 -7.55
CA GLY A 113 -7.96 1.04 -8.93
C GLY A 113 -6.47 1.01 -9.28
N LYS A 114 -5.56 1.41 -8.37
CA LYS A 114 -4.11 1.45 -8.61
C LYS A 114 -3.34 0.48 -7.70
N GLY A 115 -3.65 -0.82 -7.78
CA GLY A 115 -2.85 -1.87 -7.15
C GLY A 115 -1.61 -2.24 -7.98
N ILE A 116 -1.09 -3.45 -7.77
CA ILE A 116 0.10 -3.95 -8.50
C ILE A 116 -0.17 -4.22 -9.99
N GLN A 117 -1.44 -4.41 -10.39
CA GLN A 117 -1.79 -4.90 -11.74
C GLN A 117 -1.34 -3.97 -12.88
N PRO A 118 -1.51 -2.63 -12.80
CA PRO A 118 -0.99 -1.75 -13.83
C PRO A 118 0.53 -1.85 -13.99
N ILE A 119 1.29 -1.92 -12.88
CA ILE A 119 2.75 -2.10 -12.91
C ILE A 119 3.12 -3.43 -13.57
N VAL A 120 2.42 -4.51 -13.21
CA VAL A 120 2.65 -5.82 -13.80
C VAL A 120 2.35 -5.80 -15.29
N ASN A 121 1.29 -5.14 -15.71
CA ASN A 121 0.93 -4.99 -17.11
C ASN A 121 2.03 -4.28 -17.91
N ASP A 122 2.53 -3.17 -17.41
CA ASP A 122 3.56 -2.38 -18.07
C ASP A 122 4.89 -3.13 -18.16
N LEU A 123 5.31 -3.79 -17.08
CA LEU A 123 6.61 -4.47 -17.01
C LEU A 123 6.61 -5.88 -17.64
N ARG A 124 5.44 -6.54 -17.73
CA ARG A 124 5.29 -7.88 -18.33
C ARG A 124 4.77 -7.85 -19.75
N GLY A 125 3.92 -6.86 -20.08
CA GLY A 125 3.02 -6.87 -21.24
C GLY A 125 1.67 -7.54 -20.90
N TYR A 126 0.65 -7.20 -21.67
CA TYR A 126 -0.73 -7.64 -21.44
C TYR A 126 -1.59 -7.60 -22.69
N TYR A 127 -2.71 -8.31 -22.68
CA TYR A 127 -3.72 -8.22 -23.72
C TYR A 127 -4.73 -7.11 -23.42
N LYS A 128 -4.89 -6.18 -24.36
CA LYS A 128 -5.88 -5.09 -24.31
C LYS A 128 -6.97 -5.33 -25.35
N THR A 129 -8.23 -5.24 -24.91
CA THR A 129 -9.36 -5.29 -25.85
C THR A 129 -9.48 -3.94 -26.56
N LYS A 130 -9.36 -3.93 -27.88
CA LYS A 130 -9.60 -2.76 -28.74
C LYS A 130 -10.75 -3.04 -29.70
N ARG A 131 -11.48 -2.00 -30.11
CA ARG A 131 -12.41 -2.08 -31.23
C ARG A 131 -11.62 -1.84 -32.51
N VAL A 132 -11.63 -2.83 -33.42
CA VAL A 132 -11.02 -2.75 -34.75
C VAL A 132 -12.12 -3.19 -35.72
N ASP A 133 -12.46 -2.33 -36.69
CA ASP A 133 -13.55 -2.55 -37.65
C ASP A 133 -14.89 -2.93 -36.98
N GLY A 134 -15.25 -2.20 -35.90
CA GLY A 134 -16.50 -2.44 -35.14
C GLY A 134 -16.49 -3.67 -34.23
N LYS A 135 -15.52 -4.59 -34.36
CA LYS A 135 -15.40 -5.82 -33.56
C LYS A 135 -14.41 -5.67 -32.40
N LYS A 136 -14.72 -6.29 -31.26
CA LYS A 136 -13.77 -6.37 -30.14
C LYS A 136 -12.66 -7.37 -30.50
N LYS A 137 -11.41 -6.89 -30.56
CA LYS A 137 -10.21 -7.72 -30.75
C LYS A 137 -9.29 -7.59 -29.55
N SER A 138 -8.70 -8.72 -29.13
CA SER A 138 -7.63 -8.73 -28.11
C SER A 138 -6.29 -8.48 -28.80
N VAL A 139 -5.63 -7.40 -28.41
CA VAL A 139 -4.34 -6.97 -28.98
C VAL A 139 -3.28 -7.04 -27.88
N TRP A 140 -2.15 -7.67 -28.18
CA TRP A 140 -1.02 -7.71 -27.28
C TRP A 140 -0.34 -6.34 -27.19
N VAL A 141 -0.09 -5.87 -25.98
CA VAL A 141 0.72 -4.69 -25.64
C VAL A 141 2.01 -5.23 -25.02
N PRO A 142 3.16 -5.05 -25.68
CA PRO A 142 4.42 -5.55 -25.17
C PRO A 142 4.85 -4.80 -23.90
N SER A 143 5.70 -5.46 -23.11
CA SER A 143 6.38 -4.84 -21.98
C SER A 143 7.15 -3.59 -22.40
N ILE A 144 7.20 -2.58 -21.53
CA ILE A 144 8.05 -1.40 -21.75
C ILE A 144 9.55 -1.79 -21.87
N LEU A 145 9.95 -2.88 -21.19
CA LEU A 145 11.32 -3.41 -21.24
C LEU A 145 11.71 -3.93 -22.64
N LEU A 146 10.72 -4.16 -23.52
CA LEU A 146 10.90 -4.56 -24.91
C LEU A 146 10.55 -3.44 -25.88
N SER A 147 9.45 -2.70 -25.61
CA SER A 147 8.99 -1.65 -26.53
C SER A 147 9.79 -0.35 -26.44
N ASP A 148 10.50 -0.14 -25.34
CA ASP A 148 11.36 1.03 -25.12
C ASP A 148 12.68 0.59 -24.46
N GLU A 149 13.35 -0.35 -25.12
CA GLU A 149 14.56 -0.99 -24.61
C GLU A 149 15.69 0.02 -24.33
N GLU A 150 15.79 1.07 -25.14
CA GLU A 150 16.80 2.11 -24.98
C GLU A 150 16.65 2.82 -23.63
N ASN A 151 15.45 3.34 -23.31
CA ASN A 151 15.19 4.07 -22.08
C ASN A 151 14.98 3.15 -20.85
N THR A 152 14.94 1.84 -21.04
CA THR A 152 14.79 0.85 -19.94
C THR A 152 16.00 -0.07 -19.80
N ARG A 153 17.14 0.29 -20.45
CA ARG A 153 18.37 -0.52 -20.45
C ARG A 153 18.92 -0.76 -19.05
N TYR A 154 18.84 0.25 -18.18
CA TYR A 154 19.26 0.18 -16.79
C TYR A 154 18.11 0.52 -15.86
N CYS A 155 18.13 -0.08 -14.68
CA CYS A 155 17.17 0.11 -13.62
C CYS A 155 17.88 0.61 -12.35
N TYR A 156 17.35 1.67 -11.74
CA TYR A 156 17.70 2.14 -10.43
C TYR A 156 16.55 1.80 -9.47
N LYS A 157 16.84 1.01 -8.44
CA LYS A 157 15.90 0.65 -7.40
C LYS A 157 16.28 1.32 -6.10
N ILE A 158 15.32 2.02 -5.49
CA ILE A 158 15.42 2.75 -4.24
C ILE A 158 14.54 2.07 -3.20
N ASP A 159 15.03 2.02 -1.96
CA ASP A 159 14.29 1.66 -0.77
C ASP A 159 14.54 2.77 0.27
N LEU A 160 13.49 3.42 0.76
CA LEU A 160 13.61 4.45 1.79
C LEU A 160 13.83 3.78 3.15
N HIS A 161 14.69 4.40 3.96
CA HIS A 161 14.98 3.86 5.29
C HIS A 161 13.81 4.13 6.24
N HIS A 162 13.33 3.11 6.90
CA HIS A 162 12.25 3.14 7.90
C HIS A 162 11.13 4.15 7.58
N TYR A 163 10.58 4.07 6.35
CA TYR A 163 9.80 5.12 5.71
C TYR A 163 8.73 5.74 6.63
N TYR A 164 7.85 4.92 7.21
CA TYR A 164 6.77 5.41 8.07
C TYR A 164 7.27 6.05 9.35
N GLN A 165 8.34 5.52 9.94
CA GLN A 165 9.00 6.04 11.13
C GLN A 165 9.80 7.33 10.85
N SER A 166 10.13 7.60 9.57
CA SER A 166 10.90 8.77 9.17
C SER A 166 10.04 9.93 8.65
N ILE A 167 8.71 9.78 8.59
CA ILE A 167 7.83 10.86 8.12
C ILE A 167 7.83 11.99 9.15
N ASN A 168 8.36 13.16 8.76
CA ASN A 168 8.35 14.35 9.57
C ASN A 168 6.96 14.97 9.63
N HIS A 169 6.44 15.22 10.84
CA HIS A 169 5.08 15.72 11.04
C HIS A 169 4.90 17.12 10.46
N GLU A 170 5.87 18.02 10.66
CA GLU A 170 5.75 19.39 10.18
C GLU A 170 5.72 19.46 8.66
N VAL A 171 6.58 18.69 7.97
CA VAL A 171 6.56 18.58 6.52
C VAL A 171 5.21 18.05 6.03
N LEU A 172 4.64 17.03 6.68
CA LEU A 172 3.33 16.49 6.33
C LEU A 172 2.21 17.52 6.51
N LYS A 173 2.19 18.21 7.66
CA LYS A 173 1.22 19.28 7.95
C LYS A 173 1.32 20.43 6.95
N GLN A 174 2.52 20.86 6.59
CA GLN A 174 2.71 21.88 5.54
C GLN A 174 2.18 21.43 4.18
N LYS A 175 2.34 20.15 3.81
CA LYS A 175 1.75 19.59 2.58
C LYS A 175 0.22 19.63 2.64
N PHE A 176 -0.40 19.28 3.76
CA PHE A 176 -1.85 19.41 3.94
C PHE A 176 -2.31 20.87 3.78
N ARG A 177 -1.61 21.84 4.37
CA ARG A 177 -1.91 23.28 4.25
C ARG A 177 -1.77 23.82 2.82
N LYS A 178 -0.98 23.19 1.96
CA LYS A 178 -0.93 23.54 0.52
C LYS A 178 -2.22 23.17 -0.20
N VAL A 179 -2.85 22.05 0.17
CA VAL A 179 -4.07 21.54 -0.49
C VAL A 179 -5.34 22.05 0.16
N PHE A 180 -5.42 21.99 1.48
CA PHE A 180 -6.61 22.36 2.24
C PHE A 180 -6.51 23.76 2.82
N LYS A 181 -7.64 24.49 2.80
CA LYS A 181 -7.76 25.86 3.32
C LYS A 181 -8.83 25.98 4.40
N ASP A 182 -9.37 24.87 4.87
CA ASP A 182 -10.34 24.76 5.94
C ASP A 182 -9.60 24.64 7.29
N PRO A 183 -9.64 25.65 8.18
CA PRO A 183 -8.88 25.63 9.42
C PRO A 183 -9.33 24.49 10.37
N GLU A 184 -10.62 24.18 10.37
CA GLU A 184 -11.18 23.12 11.20
C GLU A 184 -10.70 21.75 10.74
N LEU A 185 -10.64 21.52 9.42
CA LEU A 185 -10.04 20.31 8.87
C LEU A 185 -8.55 20.23 9.20
N LEU A 186 -7.80 21.34 9.08
CA LEU A 186 -6.37 21.36 9.37
C LEU A 186 -6.10 21.06 10.83
N TRP A 187 -6.90 21.61 11.77
CA TRP A 187 -6.84 21.25 13.19
C TRP A 187 -7.01 19.74 13.39
N LEU A 188 -8.01 19.12 12.74
CA LEU A 188 -8.29 17.70 12.89
C LEU A 188 -7.18 16.82 12.30
N LEU A 189 -6.59 17.24 11.17
CA LEU A 189 -5.45 16.55 10.56
C LEU A 189 -4.19 16.65 11.43
N ASP A 190 -3.94 17.82 12.02
CA ASP A 190 -2.82 18.02 12.94
C ASP A 190 -2.95 17.16 14.20
N GLU A 191 -4.17 17.08 14.80
CA GLU A 191 -4.46 16.22 15.96
C GLU A 191 -4.14 14.74 15.66
N ILE A 192 -4.46 14.26 14.45
CA ILE A 192 -4.18 12.87 14.05
C ILE A 192 -2.69 12.65 13.77
N VAL A 193 -2.02 13.60 13.11
CA VAL A 193 -0.60 13.50 12.79
C VAL A 193 0.25 13.51 14.05
N ASP A 194 -0.06 14.43 14.99
CA ASP A 194 0.70 14.59 16.23
C ASP A 194 0.30 13.60 17.33
N SER A 195 -0.64 12.70 17.06
CA SER A 195 -1.16 11.76 18.07
C SER A 195 -0.12 10.75 18.58
N ILE A 196 0.93 10.49 17.82
CA ILE A 196 2.03 9.58 18.21
C ILE A 196 3.27 9.82 17.34
N ASN A 197 4.43 9.73 17.96
CA ASN A 197 5.72 9.63 17.30
C ASN A 197 6.13 8.17 17.25
N THR A 198 6.36 7.62 16.06
CA THR A 198 6.70 6.19 15.89
C THR A 198 8.18 5.96 15.59
N ALA A 199 8.98 7.03 15.45
CA ALA A 199 10.43 6.93 15.37
C ALA A 199 11.02 6.44 16.69
N THR A 200 11.90 5.45 16.63
CA THR A 200 12.69 5.01 17.79
C THR A 200 13.91 5.92 17.97
N GLU A 201 14.56 5.86 19.14
CA GLU A 201 15.83 6.57 19.34
C GLU A 201 16.88 6.15 18.30
N GLU A 202 16.91 4.86 17.91
CA GLU A 202 17.80 4.35 16.88
C GLU A 202 17.48 4.98 15.50
N ASP A 203 16.19 5.11 15.15
CA ASP A 203 15.75 5.78 13.93
C ASP A 203 16.19 7.24 13.90
N LEU A 204 16.03 7.96 15.03
CA LEU A 204 16.42 9.36 15.17
C LEU A 204 17.93 9.55 15.06
N ILE A 205 18.71 8.68 15.71
CA ILE A 205 20.18 8.68 15.61
C ILE A 205 20.63 8.43 14.18
N GLU A 206 20.06 7.44 13.51
CA GLU A 206 20.42 7.13 12.12
C GLU A 206 20.06 8.26 11.15
N LEU A 207 18.92 8.92 11.35
CA LEU A 207 18.56 10.14 10.63
C LEU A 207 19.57 11.27 10.88
N SER A 208 20.06 11.45 12.10
CA SER A 208 21.05 12.48 12.46
C SER A 208 22.44 12.18 11.88
N LEU A 209 22.86 10.93 11.86
CA LEU A 209 24.19 10.51 11.36
C LEU A 209 24.31 10.61 9.83
N SER A 210 23.19 10.58 9.11
CA SER A 210 23.20 10.68 7.64
C SER A 210 23.47 12.09 7.11
N GLY A 211 23.65 13.07 7.97
CA GLY A 211 24.13 14.44 7.69
C GLY A 211 23.21 15.53 8.23
N GLU A 212 23.78 16.60 8.72
CA GLU A 212 23.35 18.00 8.91
C GLU A 212 21.84 18.33 9.14
N ILE A 213 20.96 17.34 9.34
CA ILE A 213 19.54 17.55 9.60
C ILE A 213 19.35 17.56 11.12
N GLU A 214 18.84 18.64 11.64
CA GLU A 214 18.29 18.68 12.99
C GLU A 214 17.09 17.73 13.05
N VAL A 215 17.22 16.66 13.83
CA VAL A 215 16.19 15.63 13.90
C VAL A 215 15.04 16.16 14.75
N ASP A 216 13.90 16.38 14.09
CA ASP A 216 12.66 16.73 14.76
C ASP A 216 12.15 15.52 15.55
N PRO A 217 11.96 15.62 16.87
CA PRO A 217 11.37 14.54 17.66
C PRO A 217 9.93 14.20 17.24
N ASN A 218 9.24 15.13 16.54
CA ASN A 218 7.90 14.90 15.99
C ASN A 218 8.01 14.18 14.63
N THR A 219 8.39 12.90 14.69
CA THR A 219 8.68 12.10 13.51
C THR A 219 8.03 10.73 13.63
N GLY A 220 7.49 10.25 12.52
CA GLY A 220 6.93 8.92 12.38
C GLY A 220 5.42 8.84 12.55
N ILE A 221 4.76 8.21 11.59
CA ILE A 221 3.32 7.94 11.61
C ILE A 221 3.03 6.45 11.79
N PRO A 222 1.91 6.09 12.43
CA PRO A 222 1.64 4.72 12.84
C PRO A 222 1.28 3.79 11.68
N ILE A 223 1.95 2.63 11.59
CA ILE A 223 1.59 1.56 10.65
C ILE A 223 0.34 0.84 11.17
N GLY A 224 -0.62 0.58 10.27
CA GLY A 224 -1.85 -0.14 10.59
C GLY A 224 -3.13 0.70 10.52
N ASN A 225 -3.00 2.01 10.36
CA ASN A 225 -4.11 2.93 10.20
C ASN A 225 -4.36 3.26 8.73
N TYR A 226 -5.64 3.39 8.37
CA TYR A 226 -6.04 3.69 7.00
C TYR A 226 -5.56 5.08 6.56
N MET A 227 -5.64 6.07 7.46
CA MET A 227 -5.16 7.43 7.23
C MET A 227 -3.65 7.46 6.93
N SER A 228 -2.84 6.65 7.62
CA SER A 228 -1.40 6.62 7.45
C SER A 228 -0.97 6.19 6.03
N GLN A 229 -1.73 5.29 5.39
CA GLN A 229 -1.43 4.85 4.03
C GLN A 229 -1.57 6.00 3.01
N TYR A 230 -2.63 6.79 3.15
CA TYR A 230 -2.84 7.98 2.30
C TYR A 230 -1.83 9.08 2.61
N SER A 231 -1.57 9.33 3.89
CA SER A 231 -0.57 10.32 4.34
C SER A 231 0.82 9.97 3.81
N GLY A 232 1.23 8.69 3.88
CA GLY A 232 2.49 8.22 3.32
C GLY A 232 2.55 8.43 1.81
N ASN A 233 1.54 8.03 1.04
CA ASN A 233 1.54 8.29 -0.40
C ASN A 233 1.58 9.78 -0.73
N PHE A 234 0.83 10.60 0.00
CA PHE A 234 0.76 12.04 -0.20
C PHE A 234 2.07 12.73 0.20
N TYR A 235 2.77 12.23 1.22
CA TYR A 235 4.07 12.75 1.63
C TYR A 235 5.09 12.75 0.48
N LEU A 236 5.10 11.71 -0.35
CA LEU A 236 5.99 11.57 -1.50
C LEU A 236 5.44 12.20 -2.79
N SER A 237 4.22 12.77 -2.79
CA SER A 237 3.62 13.29 -4.02
C SER A 237 4.47 14.37 -4.70
N SER A 238 5.05 15.30 -3.94
CA SER A 238 5.94 16.32 -4.50
C SER A 238 7.23 15.75 -5.06
N PHE A 239 7.73 14.66 -4.50
CA PHE A 239 8.86 13.92 -5.03
C PHE A 239 8.52 13.26 -6.38
N ASP A 240 7.34 12.64 -6.48
CA ASP A 240 6.89 12.04 -7.74
C ASP A 240 6.79 13.09 -8.86
N HIS A 241 6.18 14.25 -8.57
CA HIS A 241 6.10 15.36 -9.52
C HIS A 241 7.49 15.86 -9.91
N TRP A 242 8.37 16.08 -8.95
CA TRP A 242 9.73 16.55 -9.21
C TRP A 242 10.52 15.56 -10.09
N VAL A 243 10.41 14.25 -9.85
CA VAL A 243 11.06 13.21 -10.69
C VAL A 243 10.53 13.24 -12.12
N LYS A 244 9.22 13.45 -12.30
CA LYS A 244 8.60 13.46 -13.63
C LYS A 244 8.79 14.78 -14.37
N GLU A 245 8.65 15.90 -13.69
CA GLU A 245 8.54 17.23 -14.29
C GLU A 245 9.89 17.94 -14.40
N GLU A 246 10.80 17.74 -13.41
CA GLU A 246 12.11 18.39 -13.36
C GLU A 246 13.24 17.47 -13.83
N LEU A 247 13.23 16.19 -13.41
CA LEU A 247 14.23 15.23 -13.88
C LEU A 247 13.85 14.60 -15.23
N HIS A 248 12.62 14.83 -15.72
CA HIS A 248 12.09 14.31 -16.98
C HIS A 248 12.24 12.79 -17.14
N VAL A 249 12.15 12.04 -16.01
CA VAL A 249 12.24 10.58 -16.04
C VAL A 249 11.06 10.00 -16.80
N LYS A 250 11.34 9.28 -17.89
CA LYS A 250 10.30 8.70 -18.75
C LYS A 250 9.56 7.55 -18.08
N HIS A 251 10.29 6.60 -17.51
CA HIS A 251 9.75 5.41 -16.85
C HIS A 251 10.07 5.42 -15.37
N TYR A 252 9.06 5.72 -14.57
CA TYR A 252 9.06 5.84 -13.12
C TYR A 252 7.90 5.06 -12.54
N TYR A 253 8.13 4.28 -11.49
CA TYR A 253 7.10 3.53 -10.76
C TYR A 253 7.36 3.62 -9.27
N ARG A 254 6.34 4.00 -8.52
CA ARG A 254 6.40 4.00 -7.05
C ARG A 254 5.26 3.18 -6.45
N TYR A 255 5.61 2.21 -5.62
CA TYR A 255 4.68 1.42 -4.82
C TYR A 255 5.00 1.64 -3.34
N MET A 256 4.29 2.56 -2.69
CA MET A 256 4.62 3.11 -1.35
C MET A 256 6.04 3.70 -1.34
N ASP A 257 6.93 3.11 -0.55
CA ASP A 257 8.34 3.46 -0.38
C ASP A 257 9.28 2.78 -1.41
N ASP A 258 8.81 1.74 -2.09
CA ASP A 258 9.56 1.06 -3.16
C ASP A 258 9.49 1.88 -4.47
N VAL A 259 10.63 2.38 -4.95
CA VAL A 259 10.74 3.19 -6.17
C VAL A 259 11.63 2.50 -7.19
N VAL A 260 11.21 2.54 -8.46
CA VAL A 260 11.98 2.06 -9.60
C VAL A 260 12.02 3.13 -10.69
N ILE A 261 13.25 3.46 -11.14
CA ILE A 261 13.55 4.41 -12.20
C ILE A 261 14.33 3.71 -13.29
N PHE A 262 14.01 3.98 -14.55
CA PHE A 262 14.75 3.45 -15.69
C PHE A 262 15.42 4.57 -16.46
N ALA A 263 16.56 4.23 -17.08
CA ALA A 263 17.30 5.13 -17.97
C ALA A 263 18.15 4.36 -19.00
N SER A 264 18.72 5.10 -19.95
CA SER A 264 19.52 4.58 -21.03
C SER A 264 20.94 4.19 -20.60
N SER A 265 21.48 4.84 -19.55
CA SER A 265 22.85 4.61 -19.08
C SER A 265 22.94 4.53 -17.56
N LYS A 266 24.05 3.98 -17.05
CA LYS A 266 24.34 3.95 -15.60
C LYS A 266 24.72 5.34 -15.10
N GLU A 267 25.42 6.09 -15.90
CA GLU A 267 25.89 7.45 -15.60
C GLU A 267 24.71 8.37 -15.32
N GLU A 268 23.68 8.31 -16.17
CA GLU A 268 22.41 9.02 -15.98
C GLU A 268 21.75 8.61 -14.65
N LEU A 269 21.69 7.31 -14.33
CA LEU A 269 21.11 6.85 -13.08
C LEU A 269 21.94 7.22 -11.84
N HIS A 270 23.26 7.32 -11.94
CA HIS A 270 24.10 7.84 -10.85
C HIS A 270 23.86 9.33 -10.62
N GLU A 271 23.68 10.11 -11.69
CA GLU A 271 23.31 11.52 -11.58
C GLU A 271 21.93 11.69 -10.95
N ILE A 272 20.93 10.89 -11.38
CA ILE A 272 19.61 10.85 -10.79
C ILE A 272 19.69 10.46 -9.30
N HIS A 273 20.48 9.44 -8.95
CA HIS A 273 20.67 9.02 -7.56
C HIS A 273 21.19 10.18 -6.69
N ARG A 274 22.20 10.92 -7.13
CA ARG A 274 22.73 12.05 -6.39
C ARG A 274 21.67 13.13 -6.15
N LYS A 275 20.89 13.48 -7.18
CA LYS A 275 19.80 14.46 -7.08
C LYS A 275 18.66 13.97 -6.20
N VAL A 276 18.27 12.72 -6.33
CA VAL A 276 17.19 12.09 -5.52
C VAL A 276 17.60 12.04 -4.06
N THR A 277 18.85 11.68 -3.74
CA THR A 277 19.38 11.67 -2.36
C THR A 277 19.34 13.06 -1.74
N ALA A 278 19.76 14.08 -2.47
CA ALA A 278 19.69 15.47 -2.00
C ALA A 278 18.22 15.90 -1.76
N TYR A 279 17.34 15.65 -2.74
CA TYR A 279 15.92 16.02 -2.61
C TYR A 279 15.24 15.34 -1.41
N THR A 280 15.42 14.03 -1.26
CA THR A 280 14.78 13.29 -0.15
C THR A 280 15.29 13.75 1.20
N ARG A 281 16.58 14.06 1.33
CA ARG A 281 17.18 14.60 2.54
C ARG A 281 16.68 16.02 2.83
N ASP A 282 16.84 16.94 1.87
CA ASP A 282 16.69 18.39 2.11
C ASP A 282 15.21 18.84 2.19
N TYR A 283 14.31 18.17 1.45
CA TYR A 283 12.88 18.56 1.38
C TYR A 283 11.94 17.60 2.09
N LEU A 284 12.34 16.35 2.30
CA LEU A 284 11.46 15.33 2.88
C LEU A 284 12.01 14.76 4.20
N HIS A 285 13.21 15.12 4.59
CA HIS A 285 13.90 14.57 5.79
C HIS A 285 13.91 13.04 5.78
N LEU A 286 14.13 12.44 4.59
CA LEU A 286 14.15 11.00 4.39
C LEU A 286 15.51 10.54 3.88
N ASN A 287 15.95 9.37 4.36
CA ASN A 287 17.17 8.73 3.92
C ASN A 287 16.91 7.58 2.95
N ILE A 288 17.75 7.48 1.93
CA ILE A 288 17.81 6.31 1.06
C ILE A 288 18.69 5.26 1.71
N LYS A 289 18.27 3.99 1.73
CA LYS A 289 19.12 2.90 2.21
C LYS A 289 20.37 2.77 1.36
N GLY A 290 21.52 2.57 2.01
CA GLY A 290 22.81 2.43 1.35
C GLY A 290 22.93 1.22 0.39
N ASN A 291 21.96 0.31 0.41
CA ASN A 291 21.88 -0.86 -0.47
C ASN A 291 21.08 -0.60 -1.77
N TYR A 292 20.93 0.66 -2.19
CA TYR A 292 20.34 0.98 -3.48
C TYR A 292 21.04 0.24 -4.64
N GLN A 293 20.35 0.04 -5.75
CA GLN A 293 20.85 -0.82 -6.82
C GLN A 293 20.68 -0.17 -8.18
N ILE A 294 21.77 -0.08 -8.94
CA ILE A 294 21.77 0.28 -10.37
C ILE A 294 22.30 -0.92 -11.15
N PHE A 295 21.51 -1.44 -12.10
CA PHE A 295 21.84 -2.67 -12.81
C PHE A 295 21.20 -2.73 -14.20
N PRO A 296 21.80 -3.51 -15.15
CA PRO A 296 21.21 -3.73 -16.47
C PRO A 296 19.96 -4.64 -16.34
N THR A 297 18.83 -4.17 -16.91
CA THR A 297 17.52 -4.82 -16.80
C THR A 297 17.48 -6.21 -17.41
N LYS A 298 18.02 -6.39 -18.61
CA LYS A 298 18.04 -7.68 -19.32
C LYS A 298 18.81 -8.76 -18.58
N VAL A 299 19.93 -8.39 -17.91
CA VAL A 299 20.80 -9.35 -17.24
C VAL A 299 20.25 -9.79 -15.91
N ARG A 300 19.79 -8.84 -15.09
CA ARG A 300 19.37 -9.11 -13.73
C ARG A 300 17.88 -9.29 -13.56
N GLY A 301 17.08 -8.69 -14.42
CA GLY A 301 15.63 -8.58 -14.25
C GLY A 301 15.24 -7.61 -13.13
N VAL A 302 14.12 -6.95 -13.29
CA VAL A 302 13.58 -5.96 -12.34
C VAL A 302 12.80 -6.68 -11.24
N ASP A 303 13.31 -6.70 -10.02
CA ASP A 303 12.61 -7.25 -8.85
C ASP A 303 11.71 -6.17 -8.22
N PHE A 304 10.42 -6.19 -8.55
CA PHE A 304 9.45 -5.21 -8.09
C PHE A 304 8.10 -5.85 -7.83
N VAL A 305 7.32 -5.32 -6.90
CA VAL A 305 5.96 -5.77 -6.50
C VAL A 305 5.76 -7.28 -6.44
N GLY A 306 6.79 -8.01 -6.00
CA GLY A 306 6.72 -9.46 -5.78
C GLY A 306 7.04 -10.34 -7.00
N TYR A 307 7.40 -9.73 -8.13
CA TYR A 307 7.82 -10.39 -9.36
C TYR A 307 9.23 -9.99 -9.76
N ARG A 308 9.76 -10.70 -10.76
CA ARG A 308 11.02 -10.39 -11.42
C ARG A 308 10.80 -10.36 -12.92
N PHE A 309 10.89 -9.16 -13.50
CA PHE A 309 10.57 -8.88 -14.90
C PHE A 309 11.84 -8.85 -15.76
N PHE A 310 11.82 -9.57 -16.87
CA PHE A 310 12.93 -9.63 -17.83
C PHE A 310 12.54 -9.08 -19.23
N GLY A 311 11.28 -8.63 -19.39
CA GLY A 311 10.71 -8.20 -20.64
C GLY A 311 10.09 -9.37 -21.42
N GLU A 312 10.88 -10.34 -21.80
CA GLU A 312 10.40 -11.56 -22.52
C GLU A 312 9.62 -12.50 -21.62
N TYR A 313 9.99 -12.57 -20.35
CA TYR A 313 9.31 -13.42 -19.36
C TYR A 313 9.33 -12.77 -17.97
N THR A 314 8.42 -13.23 -17.14
CA THR A 314 8.25 -12.74 -15.76
C THR A 314 8.23 -13.92 -14.80
N LEU A 315 8.99 -13.84 -13.73
CA LEU A 315 9.06 -14.86 -12.68
C LEU A 315 8.50 -14.34 -11.37
N LEU A 316 8.04 -15.22 -10.50
CA LEU A 316 7.83 -14.87 -9.10
C LEU A 316 9.17 -14.46 -8.44
N ARG A 317 9.13 -13.48 -7.57
CA ARG A 317 10.26 -13.15 -6.67
C ARG A 317 10.72 -14.41 -5.95
N LYS A 318 12.05 -14.61 -5.83
CA LYS A 318 12.64 -15.84 -5.27
C LYS A 318 12.05 -16.21 -3.89
N SER A 319 11.89 -15.24 -2.99
CA SER A 319 11.31 -15.46 -1.67
C SER A 319 9.85 -15.90 -1.73
N THR A 320 9.04 -15.27 -2.59
CA THR A 320 7.63 -15.64 -2.84
C THR A 320 7.53 -17.06 -3.40
N ALA A 321 8.38 -17.41 -4.37
CA ALA A 321 8.42 -18.75 -4.96
C ALA A 321 8.82 -19.83 -3.94
N ILE A 322 9.76 -19.55 -3.04
CA ILE A 322 10.17 -20.47 -1.97
C ILE A 322 9.01 -20.70 -1.00
N ASN A 323 8.36 -19.62 -0.54
CA ASN A 323 7.20 -19.70 0.37
C ASN A 323 6.03 -20.45 -0.26
N PHE A 324 5.73 -20.15 -1.53
CA PHE A 324 4.75 -20.88 -2.32
C PHE A 324 5.02 -22.39 -2.32
N LYS A 325 6.22 -22.80 -2.75
CA LYS A 325 6.60 -24.23 -2.81
C LYS A 325 6.48 -24.90 -1.44
N ARG A 326 6.90 -24.22 -0.36
CA ARG A 326 6.82 -24.75 1.01
C ARG A 326 5.38 -25.00 1.43
N LYS A 327 4.49 -24.00 1.21
CA LYS A 327 3.07 -24.13 1.57
C LYS A 327 2.37 -25.22 0.76
N MET A 328 2.57 -25.28 -0.57
CA MET A 328 1.95 -26.31 -1.40
C MET A 328 2.42 -27.72 -1.07
N ARG A 329 3.70 -27.91 -0.70
CA ARG A 329 4.21 -29.20 -0.22
C ARG A 329 3.56 -29.60 1.12
N ALA A 330 3.36 -28.67 2.02
CA ALA A 330 2.65 -28.92 3.29
C ALA A 330 1.20 -29.36 3.05
N CYS A 331 0.47 -28.67 2.17
CA CYS A 331 -0.88 -29.06 1.77
C CYS A 331 -0.91 -30.46 1.13
N ARG A 332 0.05 -30.76 0.25
CA ARG A 332 0.16 -32.08 -0.38
C ARG A 332 0.37 -33.19 0.65
N LYS A 333 1.25 -33.00 1.63
CA LYS A 333 1.46 -33.96 2.72
C LYS A 333 0.18 -34.22 3.53
N LYS A 334 -0.64 -33.19 3.76
CA LYS A 334 -1.94 -33.36 4.41
C LYS A 334 -2.91 -34.17 3.54
N MET A 335 -3.00 -33.86 2.26
CA MET A 335 -3.83 -34.59 1.29
C MET A 335 -3.46 -36.08 1.26
N GLU A 336 -2.16 -36.41 1.20
CA GLU A 336 -1.63 -37.79 1.20
C GLU A 336 -1.98 -38.55 2.50
N ASN A 337 -2.17 -37.82 3.62
CA ASN A 337 -2.57 -38.40 4.91
C ASN A 337 -4.09 -38.28 5.19
N ASN A 338 -4.90 -37.93 4.21
CA ASN A 338 -6.36 -37.72 4.33
C ASN A 338 -6.76 -36.67 5.42
N ILE A 339 -5.88 -35.72 5.71
CA ILE A 339 -6.15 -34.63 6.64
C ILE A 339 -6.77 -33.45 5.84
N PRO A 340 -7.95 -32.94 6.20
CA PRO A 340 -8.57 -31.83 5.46
C PRO A 340 -7.73 -30.55 5.56
N PRO A 341 -7.75 -29.66 4.54
CA PRO A 341 -7.09 -28.38 4.62
C PRO A 341 -7.80 -27.46 5.62
N THR A 342 -7.07 -26.49 6.13
CA THR A 342 -7.65 -25.41 6.93
C THR A 342 -8.10 -24.27 5.99
N TYR A 343 -8.96 -23.37 6.51
CA TYR A 343 -9.34 -22.16 5.80
C TYR A 343 -8.12 -21.31 5.37
N SER A 344 -7.12 -21.16 6.24
CA SER A 344 -5.88 -20.43 5.92
C SER A 344 -5.10 -21.05 4.77
N GLU A 345 -5.08 -22.38 4.66
CA GLU A 345 -4.43 -23.09 3.55
C GLU A 345 -5.20 -22.93 2.24
N TRP A 346 -6.52 -23.03 2.29
CA TRP A 346 -7.39 -22.79 1.14
C TRP A 346 -7.28 -21.33 0.66
N SER A 347 -7.32 -20.34 1.56
CA SER A 347 -7.14 -18.93 1.24
C SER A 347 -5.74 -18.67 0.64
N SER A 348 -4.69 -19.26 1.22
CA SER A 348 -3.32 -19.18 0.68
C SER A 348 -3.21 -19.79 -0.71
N PHE A 349 -3.88 -20.93 -0.96
CA PHE A 349 -3.91 -21.57 -2.28
C PHE A 349 -4.51 -20.62 -3.33
N ASN A 350 -5.67 -20.02 -3.05
CA ASN A 350 -6.33 -19.08 -3.96
C ASN A 350 -5.50 -17.80 -4.17
N SER A 351 -4.89 -17.28 -3.13
CA SER A 351 -3.97 -16.13 -3.23
C SER A 351 -2.81 -16.45 -4.18
N TYR A 352 -2.15 -17.59 -4.02
CA TYR A 352 -1.06 -18.00 -4.92
C TYR A 352 -1.53 -18.28 -6.35
N LYS A 353 -2.77 -18.75 -6.56
CA LYS A 353 -3.34 -18.88 -7.89
C LYS A 353 -3.38 -17.51 -8.62
N GLY A 354 -3.78 -16.46 -7.92
CA GLY A 354 -3.73 -15.09 -8.44
C GLY A 354 -2.30 -14.63 -8.74
N TRP A 355 -1.34 -14.90 -7.86
CA TRP A 355 0.07 -14.59 -8.09
C TRP A 355 0.64 -15.29 -9.33
N LEU A 356 0.37 -16.57 -9.49
CA LEU A 356 0.85 -17.36 -10.64
C LEU A 356 0.24 -16.92 -11.97
N GLY A 357 -0.98 -16.36 -11.97
CA GLY A 357 -1.61 -15.81 -13.17
C GLY A 357 -0.88 -14.62 -13.79
N ASN A 358 -0.05 -13.94 -13.02
CA ASN A 358 0.69 -12.75 -13.44
C ASN A 358 2.16 -13.01 -13.83
N CYS A 359 2.57 -14.27 -13.97
CA CYS A 359 3.95 -14.61 -14.35
C CYS A 359 4.01 -15.92 -15.16
N ASP A 360 5.17 -16.25 -15.70
CA ASP A 360 5.44 -17.47 -16.46
C ASP A 360 5.60 -18.65 -15.50
N SER A 361 4.48 -19.14 -15.03
CA SER A 361 4.36 -20.08 -13.93
C SER A 361 3.88 -21.47 -14.28
N TYR A 362 3.69 -21.80 -15.58
CA TYR A 362 3.11 -23.09 -16.02
C TYR A 362 3.72 -24.31 -15.33
N ARG A 363 5.08 -24.40 -15.29
CA ARG A 363 5.79 -25.51 -14.63
C ARG A 363 5.55 -25.55 -13.12
N LEU A 364 5.47 -24.37 -12.49
CA LEU A 364 5.18 -24.25 -11.04
C LEU A 364 3.75 -24.67 -10.75
N PHE A 365 2.79 -24.21 -11.54
CA PHE A 365 1.38 -24.57 -11.43
C PHE A 365 1.19 -26.07 -11.54
N LYS A 366 1.62 -26.68 -12.66
CA LYS A 366 1.52 -28.13 -12.89
C LYS A 366 2.12 -28.96 -11.75
N LYS A 367 3.30 -28.58 -11.27
CA LYS A 367 4.01 -29.39 -10.26
C LYS A 367 3.42 -29.25 -8.86
N TYR A 368 2.94 -28.07 -8.47
CA TYR A 368 2.61 -27.76 -7.08
C TYR A 368 1.16 -27.46 -6.81
N MET A 369 0.41 -26.91 -7.76
CA MET A 369 -1.00 -26.55 -7.57
C MET A 369 -1.98 -27.52 -8.20
N GLU A 370 -1.75 -27.93 -9.44
CA GLU A 370 -2.65 -28.81 -10.18
C GLU A 370 -3.04 -30.07 -9.37
N PRO A 371 -2.09 -30.77 -8.69
CA PRO A 371 -2.43 -31.95 -7.86
C PRO A 371 -3.31 -31.64 -6.65
N LEU A 372 -3.45 -30.37 -6.26
CA LEU A 372 -4.21 -29.95 -5.08
C LEU A 372 -5.58 -29.35 -5.43
N ILE A 373 -5.92 -29.22 -6.71
CA ILE A 373 -7.15 -28.53 -7.13
C ILE A 373 -8.38 -29.20 -6.55
N GLU A 374 -8.53 -30.51 -6.77
CA GLU A 374 -9.67 -31.28 -6.30
C GLU A 374 -9.78 -31.30 -4.78
N TYR A 375 -8.66 -31.48 -4.09
CA TYR A 375 -8.58 -31.44 -2.62
C TYR A 375 -9.06 -30.08 -2.05
N MET A 376 -8.68 -28.97 -2.67
CA MET A 376 -9.08 -27.63 -2.25
C MET A 376 -10.53 -27.28 -2.67
N GLN A 377 -11.03 -27.83 -3.80
CA GLN A 377 -12.41 -27.68 -4.23
C GLN A 377 -13.36 -28.43 -3.30
N ASN A 378 -13.04 -29.67 -2.93
CA ASN A 378 -13.83 -30.45 -1.98
C ASN A 378 -13.95 -29.77 -0.62
N TYR A 379 -12.88 -29.09 -0.15
CA TYR A 379 -12.94 -28.28 1.06
C TYR A 379 -13.86 -27.07 0.91
N TYR A 380 -13.78 -26.37 -0.22
CA TYR A 380 -14.63 -25.22 -0.50
C TYR A 380 -16.11 -25.60 -0.48
N GLU A 381 -16.48 -26.69 -1.13
CA GLU A 381 -17.88 -27.14 -1.22
C GLU A 381 -18.46 -27.56 0.14
N ARG A 382 -17.64 -28.17 1.02
CA ARG A 382 -18.09 -28.64 2.33
C ARG A 382 -18.13 -27.55 3.39
N GLU A 383 -17.10 -26.70 3.44
CA GLU A 383 -16.86 -25.86 4.61
C GLU A 383 -17.03 -24.36 4.33
N VAL A 384 -16.81 -23.93 3.08
CA VAL A 384 -16.76 -22.50 2.77
C VAL A 384 -18.03 -22.04 2.08
N LYS A 385 -18.59 -22.84 1.19
CA LYS A 385 -19.80 -22.50 0.42
C LYS A 385 -21.02 -22.31 1.33
N ASP A 386 -21.20 -23.20 2.27
CA ASP A 386 -22.35 -23.19 3.19
C ASP A 386 -22.18 -22.21 4.37
N HIS A 387 -20.94 -21.81 4.66
CA HIS A 387 -20.59 -20.85 5.74
C HIS A 387 -19.99 -19.53 5.21
N GLY A 388 -20.18 -19.21 3.94
CA GLY A 388 -19.47 -18.16 3.19
C GLY A 388 -19.52 -16.75 3.78
N GLU A 389 -20.53 -16.41 4.57
CA GLU A 389 -20.60 -15.12 5.25
C GLU A 389 -19.70 -15.07 6.51
N VAL A 390 -19.60 -16.17 7.23
CA VAL A 390 -18.78 -16.27 8.46
C VAL A 390 -17.30 -16.22 8.11
N TYR A 391 -16.88 -16.89 7.03
CA TYR A 391 -15.47 -16.93 6.61
C TYR A 391 -14.97 -15.68 5.89
N LYS A 392 -15.85 -14.91 5.23
CA LYS A 392 -15.48 -13.60 4.65
C LYS A 392 -14.96 -12.64 5.73
N CYS A 393 -15.46 -12.76 6.96
CA CYS A 393 -15.04 -11.95 8.10
C CYS A 393 -13.60 -12.25 8.57
N TYR A 394 -13.10 -13.48 8.39
CA TYR A 394 -11.76 -13.87 8.85
C TYR A 394 -10.62 -13.51 7.88
N VAL A 395 -10.92 -13.27 6.60
CA VAL A 395 -9.91 -13.08 5.54
C VAL A 395 -9.38 -11.67 5.43
N GLN A 396 -10.15 -10.69 5.89
CA GLN A 396 -9.74 -9.27 5.81
C GLN A 396 -8.88 -8.80 6.99
N CYS A 397 -8.54 -9.69 7.92
CA CYS A 397 -7.78 -9.38 9.13
C CYS A 397 -6.45 -10.13 9.23
N GLY A 398 -5.91 -10.67 8.13
CA GLY A 398 -4.60 -11.32 8.05
C GLY A 398 -3.63 -10.56 7.18
#